data_756d0c830581e1f6fe1aa772c50e088c
#
_entry.id   756d0c830581e1f6fe1aa772c50e088c
#
_cell.length_a   1.000
_cell.length_b   1.000
_cell.length_c   1.000
_cell.angle_alpha   90.00
_cell.angle_beta   90.00
_cell.angle_gamma   90.00
#
_symmetry.space_group_name_H-M   'P 1'
#
loop_
_entity.id
_entity.type
_entity.pdbx_description
1 polymer ?
#
loop_
_entity_poly.entity_id
_entity_poly.type
_entity_poly.pdbx_seq_one_letter_code
_entity_poly.pdbx_strand_id
1 'polypeptide(L)' 'MSGQRILGIDPGLRVTGFGVIEQHGNQLVYVASGCIKSNDKQSLPERIATLFAGISEVIATYRPDQAAVAKVFVNVNP' A
#
# COMPACT_ATOMS: atom_id res chain seq x y z
N MET A 1 -3.94 25.65 4.69
CA MET A 1 -3.11 24.51 5.19
C MET A 1 -3.34 23.30 4.34
N SER A 2 -2.26 22.74 3.85
CA SER A 2 -2.35 21.47 3.15
C SER A 2 -2.68 20.36 4.14
N GLY A 3 -3.49 19.40 3.72
CA GLY A 3 -3.80 18.25 4.53
C GLY A 3 -2.65 17.25 4.59
N GLN A 4 -2.75 16.30 5.48
CA GLN A 4 -1.81 15.20 5.54
C GLN A 4 -2.22 14.11 4.58
N ARG A 5 -1.26 13.62 3.82
CA ARG A 5 -1.48 12.54 2.87
C ARG A 5 -1.00 11.23 3.47
N ILE A 6 -1.88 10.26 3.45
CA ILE A 6 -1.65 8.96 4.09
C ILE A 6 -1.75 7.86 3.05
N LEU A 7 -0.73 7.01 3.00
CA LEU A 7 -0.70 5.82 2.16
C LEU A 7 -1.06 4.61 3.01
N GLY A 8 -2.11 3.90 2.64
CA GLY A 8 -2.46 2.61 3.23
C GLY A 8 -2.04 1.49 2.32
N ILE A 9 -1.44 0.45 2.89
CA ILE A 9 -0.97 -0.72 2.15
C ILE A 9 -1.62 -1.96 2.74
N ASP A 10 -2.24 -2.75 1.86
CA ASP A 10 -2.86 -4.02 2.23
C ASP A 10 -2.10 -5.13 1.49
N PRO A 11 -1.08 -5.73 2.12
CA PRO A 11 -0.27 -6.73 1.45
C PRO A 11 -1.03 -8.05 1.26
N GLY A 12 -0.87 -8.62 0.09
CA GLY A 12 -1.42 -9.93 -0.26
C GLY A 12 -0.36 -10.81 -0.89
N LEU A 13 -0.68 -12.08 -1.04
CA LEU A 13 0.27 -13.04 -1.59
C LEU A 13 0.60 -12.79 -3.06
N ARG A 14 -0.38 -12.36 -3.83
CA ARG A 14 -0.22 -12.11 -5.27
C ARG A 14 -0.49 -10.65 -5.63
N VAL A 15 -1.34 -10.01 -4.86
CA VAL A 15 -1.76 -8.64 -5.12
C VAL A 15 -1.64 -7.87 -3.82
N THR A 16 -0.93 -6.76 -3.87
CA THR A 16 -0.87 -5.81 -2.77
C THR A 16 -1.69 -4.60 -3.15
N GLY A 17 -2.74 -4.33 -2.38
CA GLY A 17 -3.56 -3.16 -2.57
C GLY A 17 -2.97 -1.94 -1.89
N PHE A 18 -3.24 -0.76 -2.45
CA PHE A 18 -2.89 0.48 -1.80
C PHE A 18 -3.98 1.53 -2.00
N GLY A 19 -4.06 2.45 -1.05
CA GLY A 19 -4.91 3.62 -1.15
C GLY A 19 -4.20 4.83 -0.61
N VAL A 20 -4.48 5.97 -1.19
CA VAL A 20 -3.95 7.26 -0.75
C VAL A 20 -5.12 8.15 -0.43
N ILE A 21 -5.11 8.70 0.77
CA ILE A 21 -6.12 9.65 1.22
C ILE A 21 -5.44 10.89 1.74
N GLU A 22 -6.19 11.98 1.78
CA GLU A 22 -5.76 13.21 2.42
C GLU A 22 -6.70 13.53 3.58
N GLN A 23 -6.13 13.89 4.71
CA GLN A 23 -6.89 14.29 5.88
C GLN A 23 -6.85 15.82 6.00
N HIS A 24 -8.02 16.43 5.95
CA HIS A 24 -8.20 17.87 6.14
C HIS A 24 -9.10 18.06 7.36
N GLY A 25 -8.51 18.30 8.51
CA GLY A 25 -9.26 18.37 9.76
C GLY A 25 -9.94 17.03 10.02
N ASN A 26 -11.25 17.00 10.05
CA ASN A 26 -12.05 15.78 10.26
C ASN A 26 -12.49 15.11 8.95
N GLN A 27 -12.12 15.68 7.80
CA GLN A 27 -12.51 15.13 6.52
C GLN A 27 -11.41 14.26 5.93
N LEU A 28 -11.81 13.13 5.36
CA LEU A 28 -10.92 12.25 4.61
C LEU A 28 -11.31 12.34 3.13
N VAL A 29 -10.34 12.66 2.29
CA VAL A 29 -10.55 12.82 0.86
C VAL A 29 -9.77 11.75 0.13
N TYR A 30 -10.44 11.04 -0.77
CA TYR A 30 -9.81 10.04 -1.63
C TYR A 30 -8.88 10.74 -2.62
N VAL A 31 -7.65 10.21 -2.75
CA VAL A 31 -6.68 10.70 -3.72
C VAL A 31 -6.48 9.68 -4.83
N ALA A 32 -6.14 8.45 -4.47
CA ALA A 32 -5.85 7.40 -5.44
C ALA A 32 -5.93 6.03 -4.79
N SER A 33 -6.06 5.01 -5.62
CA SER A 33 -5.92 3.62 -5.18
C SER A 33 -5.45 2.77 -6.35
N GLY A 34 -4.95 1.61 -6.04
CA GLY A 34 -4.50 0.67 -7.05
C GLY A 34 -3.97 -0.60 -6.42
N CYS A 35 -3.29 -1.38 -7.23
CA CYS A 35 -2.67 -2.61 -6.76
C CYS A 35 -1.35 -2.86 -7.47
N ILE A 36 -0.48 -3.58 -6.77
CA ILE A 36 0.79 -4.04 -7.28
C ILE A 36 0.69 -5.56 -7.37
N LYS A 37 0.87 -6.09 -8.57
CA LYS A 37 0.75 -7.52 -8.82
C LYS A 37 2.12 -8.14 -8.93
N SER A 38 2.28 -9.31 -8.32
CA SER A 38 3.45 -10.17 -8.52
C SER A 38 3.01 -11.48 -9.15
N ASN A 39 3.97 -12.21 -9.71
CA ASN A 39 3.70 -13.44 -10.42
C ASN A 39 4.08 -14.63 -9.55
N ASP A 40 3.23 -15.66 -9.49
CA ASP A 40 3.50 -16.90 -8.76
C ASP A 40 4.77 -17.59 -9.22
N LYS A 41 5.14 -17.38 -10.49
CA LYS A 41 6.33 -18.00 -11.09
C LYS A 41 7.62 -17.33 -10.69
N GLN A 42 7.53 -16.15 -10.08
CA GLN A 42 8.71 -15.46 -9.57
C GLN A 42 9.15 -16.08 -8.25
N SER A 43 10.44 -16.10 -8.02
CA SER A 43 10.99 -16.47 -6.71
C SER A 43 10.58 -15.46 -5.66
N LEU A 44 10.70 -15.82 -4.38
CA LEU A 44 10.39 -14.89 -3.30
C LEU A 44 11.22 -13.60 -3.39
N PRO A 45 12.55 -13.64 -3.61
CA PRO A 45 13.31 -12.40 -3.78
C PRO A 45 12.82 -11.54 -4.94
N GLU A 46 12.44 -12.16 -6.06
CA GLU A 46 11.91 -11.43 -7.21
C GLU A 46 10.57 -10.76 -6.89
N ARG A 47 9.71 -11.46 -6.17
CA ARG A 47 8.41 -10.92 -5.76
C ARG A 47 8.57 -9.73 -4.82
N ILE A 48 9.51 -9.84 -3.89
CA ILE A 48 9.82 -8.74 -2.96
C ILE A 48 10.36 -7.53 -3.75
N ALA A 49 11.22 -7.77 -4.73
CA ALA A 49 11.74 -6.70 -5.57
C ALA A 49 10.63 -6.00 -6.37
N THR A 50 9.70 -6.77 -6.92
CA THR A 50 8.54 -6.22 -7.64
C THR A 50 7.69 -5.35 -6.70
N LEU A 51 7.40 -5.85 -5.50
CA LEU A 51 6.63 -5.11 -4.53
C LEU A 51 7.34 -3.84 -4.09
N PHE A 52 8.62 -3.92 -3.81
CA PHE A 52 9.43 -2.78 -3.42
C PHE A 52 9.43 -1.70 -4.50
N ALA A 53 9.63 -2.09 -5.75
CA ALA A 53 9.63 -1.16 -6.87
C ALA A 53 8.26 -0.48 -7.02
N GLY A 54 7.18 -1.23 -6.90
CA GLY A 54 5.84 -0.70 -7.01
C GLY A 54 5.50 0.29 -5.90
N ILE A 55 5.83 -0.07 -4.65
CA ILE A 55 5.59 0.82 -3.51
C ILE A 55 6.44 2.08 -3.62
N SER A 56 7.70 1.95 -4.04
CA SER A 56 8.60 3.08 -4.23
C SER A 56 8.04 4.06 -5.26
N GLU A 57 7.46 3.54 -6.33
CA GLU A 57 6.83 4.37 -7.36
C GLU A 57 5.61 5.11 -6.82
N VAL A 58 4.78 4.42 -6.04
CA VAL A 58 3.61 5.04 -5.40
C VAL A 58 4.05 6.18 -4.46
N ILE A 59 5.06 5.94 -3.65
CA ILE A 59 5.58 6.95 -2.74
C ILE A 59 6.13 8.15 -3.51
N ALA A 60 6.87 7.90 -4.58
CA ALA A 60 7.43 8.98 -5.40
C ALA A 60 6.34 9.78 -6.11
N THR A 61 5.26 9.12 -6.53
CA THR A 61 4.17 9.77 -7.27
C THR A 61 3.29 10.59 -6.35
N TYR A 62 2.88 10.02 -5.22
CA TYR A 62 1.88 10.65 -4.35
C TYR A 62 2.46 11.37 -3.15
N ARG A 63 3.72 11.13 -2.82
CA ARG A 63 4.47 11.77 -1.71
C ARG A 63 3.68 11.79 -0.42
N PRO A 64 3.30 10.62 0.12
CA PRO A 64 2.56 10.57 1.37
C PRO A 64 3.43 11.06 2.54
N ASP A 65 2.78 11.65 3.53
CA ASP A 65 3.43 12.07 4.78
C ASP A 65 3.57 10.89 5.74
N GLN A 66 2.65 9.94 5.65
CA GLN A 66 2.61 8.76 6.51
C GLN A 66 2.19 7.55 5.71
N ALA A 67 2.59 6.39 6.19
CA ALA A 67 2.15 5.12 5.61
C ALA A 67 1.71 4.18 6.74
N ALA A 68 0.67 3.41 6.46
CA ALA A 68 0.17 2.39 7.36
C ALA A 68 0.04 1.08 6.59
N VAL A 69 0.45 -0.01 7.22
CA VAL A 69 0.35 -1.36 6.64
C VAL A 69 -0.69 -2.12 7.44
N ALA A 70 -1.69 -2.65 6.73
CA ALA A 70 -2.74 -3.43 7.38
C ALA A 70 -2.16 -4.72 7.91
N LYS A 71 -2.54 -5.06 9.15
CA LYS A 71 -2.21 -6.35 9.73
C LYS A 71 -3.35 -7.30 9.46
N VAL A 72 -3.03 -8.42 8.83
CA VAL A 72 -3.98 -9.50 8.67
C VAL A 72 -3.72 -10.50 9.78
N PHE A 73 -4.69 -10.65 10.67
CA PHE A 73 -4.64 -11.69 11.68
C PHE A 73 -5.25 -12.95 11.09
N VAL A 74 -4.41 -13.94 10.85
CA VAL A 74 -4.89 -15.26 10.52
C VAL A 74 -5.09 -16.00 11.83
N ASN A 75 -6.33 -16.20 12.19
CA ASN A 75 -6.64 -16.99 13.37
C ASN A 75 -6.51 -18.46 12.99
N VAL A 76 -5.37 -19.04 13.32
CA VAL A 76 -5.16 -20.48 13.15
C VAL A 76 -5.67 -21.15 14.42
N ASN A 77 -6.95 -21.43 14.42
CA ASN A 77 -7.58 -22.10 15.54
C ASN A 77 -7.66 -23.59 15.21
N PRO A 78 -6.96 -24.45 15.94
CA PRO A 78 -7.04 -25.89 15.71
C PRO A 78 -8.43 -26.45 16.06
#